data_95d0819f106b6bef0224724d28cbdb6b
#
_entry.id   95d0819f106b6bef0224724d28cbdb6b
#
_cell.length_a   1.000
_cell.length_b   1.000
_cell.length_c   1.000
_cell.angle_alpha   90.00
_cell.angle_beta   90.00
_cell.angle_gamma   90.00
#
_symmetry.space_group_name_H-M   'P 1'
#
loop_
_entity.id
_entity.type
_entity.pdbx_description
1 polymer ?
#
loop_
_entity_poly.entity_id
_entity_poly.type
_entity_poly.pdbx_seq_one_letter_code
_entity_poly.pdbx_strand_id
1 'polypeptide(L)'
;MKEVLICNYAKTNETDKITNAMGKGRIANYVLETMKMPESDMQEEEKQKMDEKIQAKLKAGRKLTKEEEDYLKQTNPQLYQQYKRIRAMVNAMEEKLKNATSKEEANDIIYFSISGVSKNDPYKEYAIAAPQRSASEYKKTSGYNRLPQTAEDAKKKNNKKEDLFSWTPLEDIIEALPKFEALT
;
A
#
# COMPACT_ATOMS: atom_id res chain seq x y z
N MET A 1 25.29 -2.11 -44.21
CA MET A 1 25.62 -0.66 -44.09
C MET A 1 25.21 0.18 -45.29
N LYS A 2 25.04 -0.36 -46.50
CA LYS A 2 24.66 0.43 -47.70
C LYS A 2 23.13 0.76 -47.75
N GLU A 3 22.27 -0.07 -47.26
CA GLU A 3 20.79 0.15 -47.31
C GLU A 3 20.31 1.25 -46.35
N VAL A 4 20.96 1.43 -45.18
CA VAL A 4 20.58 2.48 -44.20
C VAL A 4 20.94 3.87 -44.75
N LEU A 5 22.01 3.99 -45.52
CA LEU A 5 22.40 5.24 -46.18
C LEU A 5 21.46 5.66 -47.30
N ILE A 6 20.91 4.69 -48.07
CA ILE A 6 19.93 4.92 -49.15
C ILE A 6 18.60 5.41 -48.57
N CYS A 7 18.12 4.84 -47.49
CA CYS A 7 16.89 5.30 -46.84
C CYS A 7 17.00 6.71 -46.27
N ASN A 8 18.13 7.06 -45.69
CA ASN A 8 18.35 8.43 -45.18
C ASN A 8 18.49 9.47 -46.32
N TYR A 9 19.10 9.08 -47.43
CA TYR A 9 19.24 9.99 -48.59
C TYR A 9 17.89 10.24 -49.29
N ALA A 10 17.05 9.22 -49.39
CA ALA A 10 15.68 9.35 -49.94
C ALA A 10 14.79 10.24 -49.03
N LYS A 11 14.87 10.09 -47.69
CA LYS A 11 14.13 10.92 -46.75
C LYS A 11 14.56 12.40 -46.78
N THR A 12 15.86 12.69 -46.90
CA THR A 12 16.34 14.08 -47.00
C THR A 12 15.88 14.77 -48.28
N ASN A 13 15.83 14.02 -49.41
CA ASN A 13 15.36 14.59 -50.68
C ASN A 13 13.85 14.87 -50.71
N GLU A 14 13.06 14.10 -50.00
CA GLU A 14 11.63 14.33 -49.87
C GLU A 14 11.31 15.52 -48.97
N THR A 15 12.01 15.65 -47.85
CA THR A 15 11.88 16.81 -46.95
C THR A 15 12.34 18.12 -47.67
N ASP A 16 13.39 18.07 -48.45
CA ASP A 16 13.86 19.24 -49.23
C ASP A 16 12.88 19.66 -50.33
N LYS A 17 12.21 18.73 -50.99
CA LYS A 17 11.14 19.02 -51.93
C LYS A 17 9.91 19.66 -51.32
N ILE A 18 9.52 19.17 -50.13
CA ILE A 18 8.39 19.69 -49.34
C ILE A 18 8.72 21.09 -48.78
N THR A 19 9.97 21.33 -48.33
CA THR A 19 10.41 22.63 -47.83
C THR A 19 10.39 23.72 -48.91
N ASN A 20 10.77 23.40 -50.14
CA ASN A 20 10.75 24.35 -51.24
C ASN A 20 9.35 24.65 -51.81
N ALA A 21 8.39 23.71 -51.64
CA ALA A 21 7.03 23.88 -52.18
C ALA A 21 6.08 24.65 -51.25
N MET A 22 6.33 24.69 -49.96
CA MET A 22 5.32 25.14 -48.95
C MET A 22 5.71 26.36 -48.12
N GLY A 23 6.92 26.89 -48.22
CA GLY A 23 7.33 28.02 -47.35
C GLY A 23 7.44 27.65 -45.86
N LYS A 24 8.49 28.19 -45.22
CA LYS A 24 8.95 27.78 -43.87
C LYS A 24 7.89 27.74 -42.74
N GLY A 25 6.75 28.40 -42.86
CA GLY A 25 5.69 28.39 -41.84
C GLY A 25 4.68 27.26 -41.97
N ARG A 26 4.48 26.70 -43.18
CA ARG A 26 3.54 25.60 -43.43
C ARG A 26 4.09 24.22 -43.11
N ILE A 27 5.42 24.09 -43.18
CA ILE A 27 6.11 22.82 -42.93
C ILE A 27 6.09 22.48 -41.45
N ALA A 28 6.28 23.46 -40.58
CA ALA A 28 6.18 23.26 -39.15
C ALA A 28 4.74 22.74 -38.74
N ASN A 29 3.73 23.31 -39.39
CA ASN A 29 2.34 22.87 -39.14
C ASN A 29 2.06 21.50 -39.78
N TYR A 30 2.56 21.20 -40.97
CA TYR A 30 2.38 19.89 -41.60
C TYR A 30 3.12 18.77 -40.85
N VAL A 31 4.34 19.03 -40.40
CA VAL A 31 5.08 18.06 -39.54
C VAL A 31 4.43 17.91 -38.17
N LEU A 32 3.91 18.99 -37.59
CA LEU A 32 3.14 18.94 -36.36
C LEU A 32 1.81 18.15 -36.54
N GLU A 33 1.18 18.29 -37.69
CA GLU A 33 -0.10 17.64 -38.00
C GLU A 33 0.06 16.16 -38.39
N THR A 34 1.14 15.81 -39.08
CA THR A 34 1.48 14.41 -39.41
C THR A 34 2.14 13.66 -38.25
N MET A 35 2.79 14.36 -37.29
CA MET A 35 3.33 13.78 -36.08
C MET A 35 2.34 13.82 -34.89
N LYS A 36 1.25 14.55 -35.01
CA LYS A 36 0.17 14.42 -34.04
C LYS A 36 -0.55 13.11 -34.34
N MET A 37 -0.25 12.09 -33.55
CA MET A 37 -1.30 11.08 -33.28
C MET A 37 -2.55 11.86 -32.88
N PRO A 38 -3.74 11.49 -33.39
CA PRO A 38 -4.97 12.17 -32.99
C PRO A 38 -4.99 12.25 -31.46
N GLU A 39 -5.25 13.43 -30.96
CA GLU A 39 -5.24 13.72 -29.50
C GLU A 39 -6.19 12.77 -28.74
N SER A 40 -7.20 12.21 -29.43
CA SER A 40 -8.09 11.16 -28.97
C SER A 40 -7.37 9.84 -28.69
N ASP A 41 -6.45 9.39 -29.54
CA ASP A 41 -5.77 8.10 -29.41
C ASP A 41 -4.71 8.15 -28.31
N MET A 42 -4.02 9.26 -28.15
CA MET A 42 -3.09 9.49 -27.04
C MET A 42 -3.82 9.49 -25.67
N GLN A 43 -4.98 10.16 -25.60
CA GLN A 43 -5.78 10.17 -24.37
C GLN A 43 -6.34 8.78 -24.03
N GLU A 44 -6.68 7.99 -25.04
CA GLU A 44 -7.20 6.62 -24.86
C GLU A 44 -6.12 5.67 -24.38
N GLU A 45 -4.90 5.75 -24.93
CA GLU A 45 -3.75 4.97 -24.47
C GLU A 45 -3.35 5.34 -23.02
N GLU A 46 -3.38 6.61 -22.65
CA GLU A 46 -3.09 7.06 -21.27
C GLU A 46 -4.13 6.54 -20.30
N LYS A 47 -5.41 6.54 -20.66
CA LYS A 47 -6.48 5.96 -19.86
C LYS A 47 -6.30 4.46 -19.67
N GLN A 48 -6.00 3.73 -20.73
CA GLN A 48 -5.75 2.29 -20.66
C GLN A 48 -4.56 1.97 -19.75
N LYS A 49 -3.45 2.69 -19.88
CA LYS A 49 -2.28 2.55 -19.00
C LYS A 49 -2.61 2.83 -17.54
N MET A 50 -3.47 3.83 -17.27
CA MET A 50 -3.92 4.15 -15.91
C MET A 50 -4.81 3.04 -15.35
N ASP A 51 -5.76 2.52 -16.13
CA ASP A 51 -6.63 1.42 -15.73
C ASP A 51 -5.84 0.14 -15.44
N GLU A 52 -4.90 -0.22 -16.30
CA GLU A 52 -4.01 -1.38 -16.08
C GLU A 52 -3.18 -1.20 -14.79
N LYS A 53 -2.63 -0.02 -14.56
CA LYS A 53 -1.87 0.29 -13.36
C LYS A 53 -2.72 0.19 -12.08
N ILE A 54 -3.94 0.70 -12.12
CA ILE A 54 -4.90 0.59 -11.01
C ILE A 54 -5.25 -0.86 -10.74
N GLN A 55 -5.61 -1.63 -11.79
CA GLN A 55 -5.94 -3.05 -11.65
C GLN A 55 -4.76 -3.86 -11.09
N ALA A 56 -3.54 -3.62 -11.58
CA ALA A 56 -2.34 -4.27 -11.07
C ALA A 56 -2.10 -3.96 -9.58
N LYS A 57 -2.34 -2.72 -9.15
CA LYS A 57 -2.25 -2.35 -7.73
C LYS A 57 -3.32 -3.00 -6.88
N LEU A 58 -4.56 -3.07 -7.35
CA LEU A 58 -5.66 -3.72 -6.65
C LEU A 58 -5.41 -5.23 -6.49
N LYS A 59 -4.97 -5.92 -7.55
CA LYS A 59 -4.57 -7.34 -7.50
C LYS A 59 -3.40 -7.58 -6.54
N ALA A 60 -2.45 -6.65 -6.46
CA ALA A 60 -1.33 -6.72 -5.52
C ALA A 60 -1.69 -6.25 -4.10
N GLY A 61 -2.93 -5.86 -3.82
CA GLY A 61 -3.37 -5.34 -2.53
C GLY A 61 -2.74 -4.01 -2.13
N ARG A 62 -2.20 -3.24 -3.10
CA ARG A 62 -1.55 -1.95 -2.83
C ARG A 62 -2.56 -0.82 -2.66
N LYS A 63 -2.16 0.19 -1.90
CA LYS A 63 -2.92 1.46 -1.80
C LYS A 63 -2.80 2.21 -3.11
N LEU A 64 -3.92 2.80 -3.55
CA LEU A 64 -3.93 3.73 -4.67
C LEU A 64 -3.38 5.09 -4.21
N THR A 65 -2.84 5.86 -5.15
CA THR A 65 -2.53 7.28 -4.91
C THR A 65 -3.80 8.11 -5.00
N LYS A 66 -3.78 9.33 -4.50
CA LYS A 66 -4.93 10.23 -4.55
C LYS A 66 -5.39 10.48 -6.00
N GLU A 67 -4.47 10.65 -6.92
CA GLU A 67 -4.74 10.82 -8.35
C GLU A 67 -5.44 9.59 -8.95
N GLU A 68 -4.97 8.39 -8.60
CA GLU A 68 -5.57 7.12 -9.03
C GLU A 68 -6.96 6.90 -8.42
N GLU A 69 -7.17 7.34 -7.17
CA GLU A 69 -8.49 7.30 -6.52
C GLU A 69 -9.47 8.27 -7.20
N ASP A 70 -9.05 9.50 -7.49
CA ASP A 70 -9.87 10.50 -8.15
C ASP A 70 -10.22 10.06 -9.59
N TYR A 71 -9.25 9.49 -10.31
CA TYR A 71 -9.47 8.90 -11.63
C TYR A 71 -10.47 7.74 -11.56
N LEU A 72 -10.28 6.79 -10.65
CA LEU A 72 -11.15 5.63 -10.48
C LEU A 72 -12.58 6.06 -10.10
N LYS A 73 -12.71 7.09 -9.29
CA LYS A 73 -14.02 7.67 -8.90
C LYS A 73 -14.79 8.22 -10.09
N GLN A 74 -14.09 8.80 -11.07
CA GLN A 74 -14.70 9.37 -12.28
C GLN A 74 -15.01 8.31 -13.32
N THR A 75 -14.10 7.36 -13.55
CA THR A 75 -14.21 6.35 -14.61
C THR A 75 -15.03 5.14 -14.21
N ASN A 76 -14.84 4.66 -12.96
CA ASN A 76 -15.55 3.48 -12.45
C ASN A 76 -15.98 3.64 -10.98
N PRO A 77 -17.10 4.35 -10.73
CA PRO A 77 -17.59 4.62 -9.38
C PRO A 77 -17.95 3.35 -8.60
N GLN A 78 -18.37 2.28 -9.26
CA GLN A 78 -18.67 0.99 -8.59
C GLN A 78 -17.40 0.36 -8.03
N LEU A 79 -16.34 0.26 -8.83
CA LEU A 79 -15.05 -0.27 -8.39
C LEU A 79 -14.43 0.61 -7.30
N TYR A 80 -14.60 1.93 -7.39
CA TYR A 80 -14.18 2.86 -6.33
C TYR A 80 -14.87 2.60 -5.00
N GLN A 81 -16.19 2.36 -5.00
CA GLN A 81 -16.91 2.01 -3.77
C GLN A 81 -16.41 0.70 -3.15
N GLN A 82 -16.13 -0.31 -3.99
CA GLN A 82 -15.56 -1.58 -3.52
C GLN A 82 -14.15 -1.36 -2.96
N TYR A 83 -13.32 -0.57 -3.63
CA TYR A 83 -12.00 -0.21 -3.10
C TYR A 83 -12.11 0.45 -1.72
N LYS A 84 -13.02 1.40 -1.52
CA LYS A 84 -13.25 2.03 -0.21
C LYS A 84 -13.68 1.02 0.86
N ARG A 85 -14.60 0.10 0.52
CA ARG A 85 -15.01 -0.98 1.42
C ARG A 85 -13.83 -1.84 1.84
N ILE A 86 -13.00 -2.26 0.88
CA ILE A 86 -11.81 -3.07 1.13
C ILE A 86 -10.81 -2.30 2.00
N ARG A 87 -10.59 -1.02 1.72
CA ARG A 87 -9.70 -0.18 2.54
C ARG A 87 -10.20 -0.02 3.97
N ALA A 88 -11.50 0.16 4.17
CA ALA A 88 -12.09 0.22 5.51
C ALA A 88 -11.87 -1.09 6.28
N MET A 89 -12.05 -2.23 5.63
CA MET A 89 -11.79 -3.55 6.22
C MET A 89 -10.31 -3.72 6.62
N VAL A 90 -9.38 -3.33 5.74
CA VAL A 90 -7.94 -3.39 6.05
C VAL A 90 -7.58 -2.45 7.20
N ASN A 91 -8.10 -1.23 7.20
CA ASN A 91 -7.85 -0.28 8.30
C ASN A 91 -8.35 -0.82 9.64
N ALA A 92 -9.55 -1.41 9.66
CA ALA A 92 -10.10 -2.05 10.87
C ALA A 92 -9.23 -3.23 11.35
N MET A 93 -8.66 -4.02 10.42
CA MET A 93 -7.71 -5.07 10.76
C MET A 93 -6.41 -4.48 11.32
N GLU A 94 -5.84 -3.46 10.68
CA GLU A 94 -4.62 -2.78 11.12
C GLU A 94 -4.76 -2.19 12.54
N GLU A 95 -5.92 -1.60 12.85
CA GLU A 95 -6.24 -1.09 14.20
C GLU A 95 -6.25 -2.22 15.26
N LYS A 96 -6.89 -3.35 14.93
CA LYS A 96 -6.88 -4.51 15.82
C LYS A 96 -5.48 -5.08 16.01
N LEU A 97 -4.68 -5.14 14.94
CA LEU A 97 -3.31 -5.63 15.00
C LEU A 97 -2.38 -4.76 15.86
N LYS A 98 -2.62 -3.46 15.93
CA LYS A 98 -1.87 -2.56 16.83
C LYS A 98 -2.05 -2.93 18.31
N ASN A 99 -3.23 -3.45 18.65
CA ASN A 99 -3.60 -3.78 20.02
C ASN A 99 -3.39 -5.28 20.34
N ALA A 100 -2.92 -6.07 19.37
CA ALA A 100 -2.69 -7.50 19.58
C ALA A 100 -1.58 -7.71 20.62
N THR A 101 -1.86 -8.59 21.58
CA THR A 101 -0.98 -8.89 22.73
C THR A 101 -0.10 -10.11 22.49
N SER A 102 -0.44 -10.95 21.52
CA SER A 102 0.31 -12.16 21.14
C SER A 102 0.31 -12.38 19.64
N LYS A 103 1.24 -13.23 19.16
CA LYS A 103 1.28 -13.64 17.75
C LYS A 103 0.09 -14.48 17.37
N GLU A 104 -0.42 -15.29 18.27
CA GLU A 104 -1.65 -16.07 18.12
C GLU A 104 -2.84 -15.16 17.83
N GLU A 105 -3.09 -14.18 18.71
CA GLU A 105 -4.15 -13.19 18.53
C GLU A 105 -4.01 -12.40 17.21
N ALA A 106 -2.78 -12.00 16.86
CA ALA A 106 -2.53 -11.32 15.60
C ALA A 106 -2.87 -12.21 14.39
N ASN A 107 -2.54 -13.51 14.44
CA ASN A 107 -2.89 -14.45 13.37
C ASN A 107 -4.39 -14.67 13.27
N ASP A 108 -5.11 -14.74 14.38
CA ASP A 108 -6.55 -14.86 14.41
C ASP A 108 -7.25 -13.64 13.81
N ILE A 109 -6.80 -12.43 14.14
CA ILE A 109 -7.30 -11.19 13.56
C ILE A 109 -7.14 -11.23 12.03
N ILE A 110 -5.98 -11.63 11.53
CA ILE A 110 -5.70 -11.75 10.10
C ILE A 110 -6.62 -12.80 9.46
N TYR A 111 -6.72 -13.98 10.07
CA TYR A 111 -7.55 -15.08 9.58
C TYR A 111 -9.01 -14.67 9.46
N PHE A 112 -9.60 -14.09 10.52
CA PHE A 112 -10.99 -13.64 10.51
C PHE A 112 -11.24 -12.51 9.49
N SER A 113 -10.28 -11.62 9.29
CA SER A 113 -10.41 -10.56 8.29
C SER A 113 -10.47 -11.09 6.87
N ILE A 114 -9.74 -12.17 6.56
CA ILE A 114 -9.71 -12.80 5.25
C ILE A 114 -10.91 -13.75 5.07
N SER A 115 -11.19 -14.57 6.07
CA SER A 115 -12.28 -15.55 6.01
C SER A 115 -13.68 -14.95 5.97
N GLY A 116 -13.81 -13.70 6.45
CA GLY A 116 -15.05 -12.92 6.35
C GLY A 116 -15.43 -12.47 4.94
N VAL A 117 -14.54 -12.64 3.95
CA VAL A 117 -14.84 -12.28 2.55
C VAL A 117 -15.76 -13.34 1.93
N SER A 118 -16.89 -12.90 1.39
CA SER A 118 -17.86 -13.81 0.75
C SER A 118 -17.23 -14.53 -0.44
N LYS A 119 -17.55 -15.82 -0.58
CA LYS A 119 -17.09 -16.63 -1.73
C LYS A 119 -17.67 -16.14 -3.06
N ASN A 120 -18.83 -15.50 -3.03
CA ASN A 120 -19.56 -14.99 -4.19
C ASN A 120 -19.29 -13.50 -4.47
N ASP A 121 -18.35 -12.88 -3.76
CA ASP A 121 -17.98 -11.49 -3.99
C ASP A 121 -17.24 -11.36 -5.34
N PRO A 122 -17.74 -10.57 -6.30
CA PRO A 122 -17.08 -10.39 -7.60
C PRO A 122 -15.69 -9.74 -7.48
N TYR A 123 -15.42 -9.06 -6.38
CA TYR A 123 -14.14 -8.42 -6.07
C TYR A 123 -13.33 -9.17 -5.01
N LYS A 124 -13.62 -10.47 -4.83
CA LYS A 124 -12.98 -11.33 -3.83
C LYS A 124 -11.46 -11.30 -3.89
N GLU A 125 -10.89 -11.32 -5.10
CA GLU A 125 -9.43 -11.29 -5.27
C GLU A 125 -8.81 -10.05 -4.61
N TYR A 126 -9.41 -8.87 -4.85
CA TYR A 126 -8.94 -7.62 -4.25
C TYR A 126 -9.17 -7.58 -2.74
N ALA A 127 -10.33 -8.09 -2.30
CA ALA A 127 -10.70 -8.15 -0.90
C ALA A 127 -9.82 -9.10 -0.06
N ILE A 128 -9.21 -10.10 -0.68
CA ILE A 128 -8.25 -11.01 -0.06
C ILE A 128 -6.81 -10.46 -0.16
N ALA A 129 -6.43 -9.94 -1.33
CA ALA A 129 -5.06 -9.48 -1.57
C ALA A 129 -4.64 -8.32 -0.65
N ALA A 130 -5.56 -7.39 -0.38
CA ALA A 130 -5.27 -6.21 0.43
C ALA A 130 -4.95 -6.55 1.91
N PRO A 131 -5.78 -7.31 2.65
CA PRO A 131 -5.45 -7.72 4.00
C PRO A 131 -4.25 -8.69 4.06
N GLN A 132 -4.06 -9.59 3.08
CA GLN A 132 -2.88 -10.46 3.03
C GLN A 132 -1.59 -9.66 2.92
N ARG A 133 -1.59 -8.61 2.09
CA ARG A 133 -0.43 -7.73 1.96
C ARG A 133 -0.16 -6.98 3.25
N SER A 134 -1.17 -6.34 3.84
CA SER A 134 -1.03 -5.63 5.11
C SER A 134 -0.55 -6.55 6.22
N ALA A 135 -1.08 -7.78 6.31
CA ALA A 135 -0.63 -8.80 7.24
C ALA A 135 0.86 -9.17 7.04
N SER A 136 1.28 -9.33 5.78
CA SER A 136 2.69 -9.62 5.46
C SER A 136 3.61 -8.47 5.86
N GLU A 137 3.18 -7.23 5.65
CA GLU A 137 3.92 -6.04 6.07
C GLU A 137 3.99 -5.94 7.61
N TYR A 138 2.89 -6.19 8.31
CA TYR A 138 2.83 -6.22 9.78
C TYR A 138 3.77 -7.28 10.38
N LYS A 139 3.77 -8.51 9.83
CA LYS A 139 4.64 -9.61 10.32
C LYS A 139 6.13 -9.32 10.19
N LYS A 140 6.52 -8.40 9.32
CA LYS A 140 7.92 -7.94 9.18
C LYS A 140 8.30 -6.87 10.21
N THR A 141 7.35 -6.30 10.92
CA THR A 141 7.61 -5.23 11.88
C THR A 141 8.31 -5.75 13.14
N SER A 142 9.11 -4.89 13.76
CA SER A 142 9.70 -5.18 15.07
C SER A 142 8.63 -5.37 16.16
N GLY A 143 7.47 -4.71 16.02
CA GLY A 143 6.33 -4.87 16.93
C GLY A 143 5.86 -6.32 16.98
N TYR A 144 5.56 -6.92 15.84
CA TYR A 144 5.15 -8.32 15.75
C TYR A 144 6.23 -9.29 16.30
N ASN A 145 7.51 -9.02 15.98
CA ASN A 145 8.60 -9.90 16.42
C ASN A 145 8.77 -9.93 17.94
N ARG A 146 8.41 -8.84 18.64
CA ARG A 146 8.48 -8.73 20.11
C ARG A 146 7.27 -9.33 20.83
N LEU A 147 6.20 -9.64 20.12
CA LEU A 147 5.03 -10.26 20.72
C LEU A 147 5.35 -11.67 21.22
N PRO A 148 4.82 -12.07 22.39
CA PRO A 148 4.88 -13.44 22.86
C PRO A 148 4.09 -14.36 21.89
N GLN A 149 4.36 -15.67 21.94
CA GLN A 149 3.73 -16.61 21.03
C GLN A 149 2.23 -16.75 21.32
N THR A 150 1.87 -16.95 22.59
CA THR A 150 0.50 -17.18 23.03
C THR A 150 -0.01 -16.08 23.95
N ALA A 151 -1.33 -16.01 24.12
CA ALA A 151 -1.97 -15.11 25.06
C ALA A 151 -1.58 -15.42 26.52
N GLU A 152 -1.30 -16.69 26.83
CA GLU A 152 -0.83 -17.09 28.16
C GLU A 152 0.57 -16.56 28.48
N ASP A 153 1.47 -16.61 27.51
CA ASP A 153 2.81 -16.06 27.66
C ASP A 153 2.80 -14.53 27.84
N ALA A 154 1.82 -13.84 27.19
CA ALA A 154 1.60 -12.43 27.41
C ALA A 154 1.20 -12.11 28.85
N LYS A 155 0.29 -12.90 29.43
CA LYS A 155 -0.14 -12.76 30.84
C LYS A 155 1.00 -13.01 31.80
N LYS A 156 1.79 -14.06 31.60
CA LYS A 156 2.97 -14.36 32.43
C LYS A 156 4.00 -13.25 32.43
N LYS A 157 4.18 -12.58 31.30
CA LYS A 157 5.12 -11.47 31.15
C LYS A 157 4.65 -10.21 31.87
N ASN A 158 3.32 -9.97 31.91
CA ASN A 158 2.74 -8.85 32.65
C ASN A 158 2.80 -9.09 34.15
N ASN A 159 2.43 -10.28 34.63
CA ASN A 159 2.51 -10.62 36.06
C ASN A 159 3.93 -10.50 36.62
N LYS A 160 4.96 -10.92 35.84
CA LYS A 160 6.36 -10.69 36.26
C LYS A 160 6.74 -9.22 36.37
N LYS A 161 6.11 -8.33 35.64
CA LYS A 161 6.36 -6.90 35.78
C LYS A 161 5.68 -6.32 37.01
N GLU A 162 4.46 -6.79 37.31
CA GLU A 162 3.74 -6.37 38.53
C GLU A 162 4.47 -6.86 39.80
N ASP A 163 4.97 -8.10 39.81
CA ASP A 163 5.77 -8.63 40.93
C ASP A 163 7.07 -7.89 41.13
N LEU A 164 7.71 -7.37 40.07
CA LEU A 164 8.91 -6.54 40.17
C LEU A 164 8.64 -5.13 40.71
N PHE A 165 7.42 -4.62 40.56
CA PHE A 165 7.00 -3.33 41.11
C PHE A 165 6.34 -3.44 42.47
N SER A 166 5.88 -4.64 42.88
CA SER A 166 5.30 -4.91 44.20
C SER A 166 6.37 -5.07 45.31
N TRP A 167 7.62 -5.32 44.91
CA TRP A 167 8.73 -5.37 45.85
C TRP A 167 9.19 -3.94 46.23
N THR A 168 8.73 -3.44 47.36
CA THR A 168 9.22 -2.18 47.95
C THR A 168 10.32 -2.50 48.96
N PRO A 169 11.59 -2.17 48.68
CA PRO A 169 12.70 -2.41 49.61
C PRO A 169 12.58 -1.63 50.93
N LEU A 170 11.63 -0.69 51.02
CA LEU A 170 11.41 0.17 52.15
C LEU A 170 10.73 -0.54 53.33
N GLU A 171 9.85 -1.51 53.12
CA GLU A 171 9.19 -2.24 54.19
C GLU A 171 10.17 -3.12 54.97
N ASP A 172 11.07 -3.80 54.28
CA ASP A 172 12.12 -4.62 54.90
C ASP A 172 13.14 -3.79 55.68
N ILE A 173 13.37 -2.52 55.28
CA ILE A 173 14.30 -1.60 55.97
C ILE A 173 13.65 -1.03 57.24
N ILE A 174 12.33 -0.81 57.24
CA ILE A 174 11.61 -0.26 58.41
C ILE A 174 11.51 -1.32 59.51
N GLU A 175 11.35 -2.60 59.24
CA GLU A 175 11.36 -3.67 60.22
C GLU A 175 12.76 -3.93 60.81
N ALA A 176 13.83 -3.62 60.08
CA ALA A 176 15.21 -3.79 60.51
C ALA A 176 15.76 -2.60 61.36
N LEU A 177 15.04 -1.52 61.50
CA LEU A 177 15.45 -0.39 62.33
C LEU A 177 15.29 -0.72 63.82
N PRO A 178 16.34 -0.57 64.64
CA PRO A 178 16.24 -0.79 66.08
C PRO A 178 15.19 0.17 66.63
N LYS A 179 14.19 -0.38 67.37
CA LYS A 179 13.23 0.42 68.12
C LYS A 179 14.02 1.21 69.22
N PHE A 180 14.10 2.51 69.02
CA PHE A 180 14.62 3.40 70.06
C PHE A 180 13.64 3.41 71.25
N GLU A 181 13.96 2.67 72.30
CA GLU A 181 13.27 2.86 73.56
C GLU A 181 13.63 4.23 74.08
N ALA A 182 12.61 5.06 74.27
CA ALA A 182 12.78 6.35 74.90
C ALA A 182 13.24 6.14 76.35
N LEU A 183 14.47 6.52 76.65
CA LEU A 183 14.98 6.64 78.03
C LEU A 183 14.20 7.78 78.74
N THR A 184 13.30 7.40 79.66
CA THR A 184 12.69 8.28 80.65
C THR A 184 13.64 8.52 81.78
#